data_56e160e8723def075e3e6ed6a86ded21
#
_entry.id   56e160e8723def075e3e6ed6a86ded21
#
_cell.length_a   1.000
_cell.length_b   1.000
_cell.length_c   1.000
_cell.angle_alpha   90.00
_cell.angle_beta   90.00
_cell.angle_gamma   90.00
#
_symmetry.space_group_name_H-M   'P 1'
#
loop_
_entity.id
_entity.type
_entity.pdbx_description
1 polymer ?
#
loop_
_entity_poly.entity_id
_entity_poly.type
_entity_poly.pdbx_seq_one_letter_code
_entity_poly.pdbx_strand_id
1 'polypeptide(L)'
;GVPENHGVIRSARENGVSIQSEIEIAYRMELLRGDGPRPMVAITGTDGKTTTTLMANAMLRAAGLRAEAVGNTEVPLIESLASEAQAFAIECSSFRLEHTEQFRTQASAWLNIAPDHLDWHSSYQKYFDAKAKMWANCLPADVVVAPIDDVNICAVARASAARVVTFGAVDGDYRVVGNELCGPSGSIMNIARMKRSLPHDVTNAL
;
A
#
# COMPACT_ATOMS: atom_id res chain seq x y z
N GLY A 1 4.85 13.28 9.55
CA GLY A 1 5.73 13.81 8.49
C GLY A 1 5.95 15.31 8.66
N VAL A 2 6.94 15.86 7.98
CA VAL A 2 7.22 17.31 7.95
C VAL A 2 6.39 17.91 6.80
N PRO A 3 5.53 18.92 7.04
CA PRO A 3 4.71 19.52 6.00
C PRO A 3 5.56 20.16 4.88
N GLU A 4 5.03 20.18 3.66
CA GLU A 4 5.74 20.69 2.47
C GLU A 4 6.15 22.17 2.60
N ASN A 5 5.36 22.97 3.33
CA ASN A 5 5.63 24.37 3.59
C ASN A 5 6.60 24.63 4.76
N HIS A 6 7.12 23.61 5.41
CA HIS A 6 8.07 23.74 6.51
C HIS A 6 9.41 24.31 6.03
N GLY A 7 10.04 25.16 6.85
CA GLY A 7 11.28 25.84 6.49
C GLY A 7 12.43 24.90 6.08
N VAL A 8 12.53 23.75 6.75
CA VAL A 8 13.53 22.71 6.41
C VAL A 8 13.33 22.15 5.00
N ILE A 9 12.08 21.86 4.60
CA ILE A 9 11.74 21.35 3.27
C ILE A 9 12.07 22.39 2.20
N ARG A 10 11.72 23.67 2.43
CA ARG A 10 12.07 24.76 1.52
C ARG A 10 13.56 24.91 1.37
N SER A 11 14.28 24.98 2.49
CA SER A 11 15.75 25.12 2.47
C SER A 11 16.44 23.95 1.75
N ALA A 12 15.96 22.72 1.95
CA ALA A 12 16.48 21.57 1.23
C ALA A 12 16.30 21.72 -0.28
N ARG A 13 15.10 22.11 -0.74
CA ARG A 13 14.83 22.34 -2.18
C ARG A 13 15.65 23.47 -2.76
N GLU A 14 15.77 24.60 -2.07
CA GLU A 14 16.56 25.76 -2.50
C GLU A 14 18.05 25.41 -2.65
N ASN A 15 18.55 24.46 -1.87
CA ASN A 15 19.93 24.01 -1.91
C ASN A 15 20.13 22.71 -2.71
N GLY A 16 19.12 22.21 -3.44
CA GLY A 16 19.22 21.00 -4.26
C GLY A 16 19.42 19.71 -3.44
N VAL A 17 19.04 19.71 -2.16
CA VAL A 17 19.14 18.54 -1.28
C VAL A 17 17.94 17.65 -1.52
N SER A 18 18.15 16.36 -1.83
CA SER A 18 17.10 15.37 -2.01
C SER A 18 16.36 15.12 -0.69
N ILE A 19 15.02 15.12 -0.78
CA ILE A 19 14.14 14.83 0.35
C ILE A 19 13.58 13.44 0.11
N GLN A 20 13.88 12.52 1.02
CA GLN A 20 13.46 11.13 0.90
C GLN A 20 12.69 10.69 2.15
N SER A 21 11.68 9.85 1.96
CA SER A 21 10.97 9.23 3.07
C SER A 21 11.74 8.03 3.61
N GLU A 22 11.38 7.62 4.81
CA GLU A 22 11.97 6.45 5.47
C GLU A 22 11.80 5.18 4.61
N ILE A 23 10.62 4.96 4.01
CA ILE A 23 10.37 3.78 3.16
C ILE A 23 11.21 3.81 1.86
N GLU A 24 11.50 5.00 1.31
CA GLU A 24 12.39 5.14 0.16
C GLU A 24 13.82 4.73 0.51
N ILE A 25 14.33 5.23 1.65
CA ILE A 25 15.69 4.90 2.12
C ILE A 25 15.79 3.41 2.41
N ALA A 26 14.80 2.85 3.11
CA ALA A 26 14.76 1.42 3.42
C ALA A 26 14.73 0.57 2.14
N TYR A 27 13.91 0.94 1.16
CA TYR A 27 13.87 0.23 -0.12
C TYR A 27 15.21 0.28 -0.86
N ARG A 28 15.87 1.46 -0.90
CA ARG A 28 17.21 1.57 -1.51
C ARG A 28 18.25 0.70 -0.80
N MET A 29 18.16 0.56 0.52
CA MET A 29 19.03 -0.36 1.26
C MET A 29 18.73 -1.82 0.91
N GLU A 30 17.46 -2.18 0.73
CA GLU A 30 17.08 -3.53 0.27
C GLU A 30 17.62 -3.86 -1.13
N LEU A 31 17.71 -2.87 -2.03
CA LEU A 31 18.32 -3.08 -3.36
C LEU A 31 19.82 -3.40 -3.29
N LEU A 32 20.49 -3.05 -2.21
CA LEU A 32 21.93 -3.33 -2.02
C LEU A 32 22.20 -4.73 -1.43
N ARG A 33 21.15 -5.50 -1.10
CA ARG A 33 21.32 -6.86 -0.59
C ARG A 33 21.86 -7.79 -1.69
N GLY A 34 22.78 -8.65 -1.33
CA GLY A 34 23.36 -9.63 -2.27
C GLY A 34 22.34 -10.61 -2.87
N ASP A 35 21.27 -10.92 -2.10
CA ASP A 35 20.19 -11.81 -2.51
C ASP A 35 19.00 -11.06 -3.16
N GLY A 36 19.16 -9.77 -3.42
CA GLY A 36 18.09 -8.90 -3.88
C GLY A 36 17.13 -8.47 -2.76
N PRO A 37 16.21 -7.54 -3.06
CA PRO A 37 15.27 -7.03 -2.09
C PRO A 37 14.26 -8.11 -1.65
N ARG A 38 13.95 -8.14 -0.37
CA ARG A 38 12.91 -9.02 0.18
C ARG A 38 11.55 -8.66 -0.42
N PRO A 39 10.66 -9.64 -0.64
CA PRO A 39 9.30 -9.38 -1.10
C PRO A 39 8.54 -8.42 -0.20
N MET A 40 7.81 -7.49 -0.82
CA MET A 40 7.05 -6.44 -0.16
C MET A 40 5.64 -6.37 -0.70
N VAL A 41 4.67 -6.20 0.21
CA VAL A 41 3.27 -5.86 -0.10
C VAL A 41 2.98 -4.50 0.51
N ALA A 42 2.62 -3.50 -0.29
CA ALA A 42 2.30 -2.16 0.18
C ALA A 42 0.79 -1.91 0.22
N ILE A 43 0.31 -1.28 1.29
CA ILE A 43 -1.10 -0.94 1.46
C ILE A 43 -1.25 0.56 1.71
N THR A 44 -2.07 1.23 0.90
CA THR A 44 -2.47 2.63 1.11
C THR A 44 -3.98 2.81 1.04
N GLY A 45 -4.45 3.95 1.46
CA GLY A 45 -5.87 4.35 1.49
C GLY A 45 -6.08 5.51 2.46
N THR A 46 -7.28 6.05 2.53
CA THR A 46 -7.68 6.93 3.62
C THR A 46 -7.97 6.08 4.85
N ASP A 47 -8.78 5.04 4.70
CA ASP A 47 -9.19 4.13 5.76
C ASP A 47 -8.77 2.68 5.48
N GLY A 48 -8.75 1.83 6.51
CA GLY A 48 -8.51 0.39 6.41
C GLY A 48 -7.05 -0.04 6.30
N LYS A 49 -6.11 0.86 6.11
CA LYS A 49 -4.68 0.55 5.91
C LYS A 49 -4.11 -0.42 6.94
N THR A 50 -4.19 -0.08 8.21
CA THR A 50 -3.62 -0.89 9.30
C THR A 50 -4.25 -2.28 9.35
N THR A 51 -5.58 -2.35 9.26
CA THR A 51 -6.29 -3.64 9.26
C THR A 51 -5.83 -4.51 8.10
N THR A 52 -5.81 -3.98 6.88
CA THR A 52 -5.42 -4.73 5.68
C THR A 52 -3.93 -5.11 5.71
N THR A 53 -3.06 -4.23 6.23
CA THR A 53 -1.62 -4.55 6.41
C THR A 53 -1.43 -5.73 7.38
N LEU A 54 -2.15 -5.73 8.50
CA LEU A 54 -2.10 -6.84 9.46
C LEU A 54 -2.68 -8.13 8.88
N MET A 55 -3.73 -8.06 8.07
CA MET A 55 -4.29 -9.22 7.37
C MET A 55 -3.31 -9.76 6.34
N ALA A 56 -2.71 -8.93 5.50
CA ALA A 56 -1.68 -9.32 4.54
C ALA A 56 -0.49 -9.99 5.25
N ASN A 57 -0.02 -9.41 6.35
CA ASN A 57 1.04 -10.01 7.17
C ASN A 57 0.65 -11.38 7.71
N ALA A 58 -0.58 -11.53 8.23
CA ALA A 58 -1.08 -12.81 8.72
C ALA A 58 -1.17 -13.87 7.61
N MET A 59 -1.57 -13.48 6.39
CA MET A 59 -1.61 -14.37 5.22
C MET A 59 -0.20 -14.81 4.81
N LEU A 60 0.77 -13.89 4.75
CA LEU A 60 2.17 -14.21 4.45
C LEU A 60 2.74 -15.20 5.49
N ARG A 61 2.43 -15.00 6.77
CA ARG A 61 2.84 -15.91 7.84
C ARG A 61 2.16 -17.27 7.75
N ALA A 62 0.87 -17.31 7.40
CA ALA A 62 0.14 -18.55 7.17
C ALA A 62 0.70 -19.34 5.96
N ALA A 63 1.26 -18.65 4.97
CA ALA A 63 1.98 -19.24 3.84
C ALA A 63 3.41 -19.71 4.21
N GLY A 64 3.83 -19.63 5.48
CA GLY A 64 5.12 -20.13 5.97
C GLY A 64 6.26 -19.11 5.93
N LEU A 65 6.01 -17.85 5.59
CA LEU A 65 7.04 -16.82 5.60
C LEU A 65 7.19 -16.17 6.98
N ARG A 66 8.42 -15.85 7.39
CA ARG A 66 8.66 -14.92 8.50
C ARG A 66 8.38 -13.50 8.00
N ALA A 67 7.12 -13.07 8.06
CA ALA A 67 6.70 -11.77 7.60
C ALA A 67 6.50 -10.79 8.77
N GLU A 68 6.76 -9.51 8.52
CA GLU A 68 6.55 -8.41 9.46
C GLU A 68 5.64 -7.33 8.87
N ALA A 69 4.73 -6.80 9.72
CA ALA A 69 3.93 -5.63 9.40
C ALA A 69 4.70 -4.38 9.83
N VAL A 70 4.97 -3.49 8.90
CA VAL A 70 5.86 -2.34 9.08
C VAL A 70 5.34 -1.08 8.38
N GLY A 71 6.06 0.02 8.48
CA GLY A 71 5.76 1.27 7.79
C GLY A 71 5.10 2.28 8.71
N ASN A 72 3.91 2.77 8.37
CA ASN A 72 3.16 3.72 9.19
C ASN A 72 2.47 3.05 10.41
N THR A 73 2.95 1.88 10.80
CA THR A 73 2.63 1.16 12.02
C THR A 73 3.61 1.55 13.14
N GLU A 74 3.63 0.78 14.23
CA GLU A 74 4.57 1.00 15.35
C GLU A 74 6.04 0.81 14.93
N VAL A 75 6.31 -0.02 13.93
CA VAL A 75 7.67 -0.36 13.48
C VAL A 75 7.92 0.20 12.08
N PRO A 76 8.83 1.16 11.89
CA PRO A 76 9.26 1.64 10.59
C PRO A 76 9.93 0.53 9.75
N LEU A 77 9.80 0.58 8.42
CA LEU A 77 10.45 -0.40 7.54
C LEU A 77 11.97 -0.44 7.73
N ILE A 78 12.60 0.72 7.89
CA ILE A 78 14.06 0.81 8.04
C ILE A 78 14.58 0.10 9.30
N GLU A 79 13.80 0.08 10.37
CA GLU A 79 14.14 -0.61 11.61
C GLU A 79 14.11 -2.13 11.42
N SER A 80 13.18 -2.63 10.62
CA SER A 80 13.03 -4.06 10.33
C SER A 80 14.06 -4.59 9.32
N LEU A 81 14.90 -3.76 8.72
CA LEU A 81 15.93 -4.24 7.80
C LEU A 81 16.95 -5.17 8.45
N ALA A 82 17.21 -5.00 9.74
CA ALA A 82 18.10 -5.85 10.51
C ALA A 82 17.43 -7.15 11.00
N SER A 83 16.12 -7.32 10.80
CA SER A 83 15.40 -8.50 11.25
C SER A 83 15.58 -9.70 10.33
N GLU A 84 15.21 -10.88 10.84
CA GLU A 84 15.18 -12.14 10.10
C GLU A 84 13.92 -12.30 9.22
N ALA A 85 13.18 -11.21 8.97
CA ALA A 85 12.00 -11.25 8.10
C ALA A 85 12.38 -11.68 6.68
N GLN A 86 11.49 -12.45 6.06
CA GLN A 86 11.59 -12.89 4.68
C GLN A 86 10.68 -12.10 3.74
N ALA A 87 9.73 -11.35 4.31
CA ALA A 87 8.81 -10.49 3.56
C ALA A 87 8.28 -9.38 4.47
N PHE A 88 7.79 -8.29 3.86
CA PHE A 88 7.18 -7.18 4.56
C PHE A 88 5.78 -6.88 4.05
N ALA A 89 4.83 -6.64 4.98
CA ALA A 89 3.58 -5.98 4.71
C ALA A 89 3.70 -4.53 5.19
N ILE A 90 3.61 -3.56 4.27
CA ILE A 90 4.00 -2.16 4.53
C ILE A 90 2.76 -1.28 4.53
N GLU A 91 2.45 -0.65 5.65
CA GLU A 91 1.47 0.43 5.69
C GLU A 91 2.07 1.71 5.12
N CYS A 92 1.53 2.22 4.02
CA CYS A 92 2.00 3.41 3.34
C CYS A 92 1.03 4.58 3.54
N SER A 93 1.42 5.57 4.36
CA SER A 93 0.73 6.86 4.41
C SER A 93 1.09 7.73 3.20
N SER A 94 0.23 8.71 2.87
CA SER A 94 0.53 9.70 1.83
C SER A 94 1.81 10.51 2.13
N PHE A 95 2.08 10.78 3.41
CA PHE A 95 3.28 11.48 3.86
C PHE A 95 4.58 10.74 3.53
N ARG A 96 4.57 9.40 3.63
CA ARG A 96 5.72 8.56 3.30
C ARG A 96 5.86 8.42 1.78
N LEU A 97 4.74 8.27 1.06
CA LEU A 97 4.73 8.14 -0.40
C LEU A 97 5.13 9.43 -1.11
N GLU A 98 4.84 10.61 -0.54
CA GLU A 98 5.18 11.91 -1.15
C GLU A 98 6.66 12.04 -1.54
N HIS A 99 7.54 11.48 -0.73
CA HIS A 99 9.00 11.56 -0.93
C HIS A 99 9.61 10.22 -1.33
N THR A 100 8.92 9.47 -2.21
CA THR A 100 9.45 8.26 -2.87
C THR A 100 9.85 8.57 -4.31
N GLU A 101 10.91 7.93 -4.78
CA GLU A 101 11.44 8.02 -6.15
C GLU A 101 11.61 6.65 -6.79
N GLN A 102 12.21 5.68 -6.09
CA GLN A 102 12.50 4.33 -6.57
C GLN A 102 11.63 3.26 -5.89
N PHE A 103 10.94 3.62 -4.82
CA PHE A 103 10.13 2.69 -4.04
C PHE A 103 9.22 1.86 -4.94
N ARG A 104 9.29 0.54 -4.78
CA ARG A 104 8.52 -0.44 -5.53
C ARG A 104 8.23 -1.66 -4.66
N THR A 105 7.07 -2.25 -4.83
CA THR A 105 6.68 -3.49 -4.17
C THR A 105 6.12 -4.48 -5.19
N GLN A 106 6.26 -5.79 -4.94
CA GLN A 106 5.79 -6.84 -5.84
C GLN A 106 4.26 -6.93 -5.88
N ALA A 107 3.61 -6.52 -4.78
CA ALA A 107 2.16 -6.37 -4.74
C ALA A 107 1.80 -5.11 -3.95
N SER A 108 0.71 -4.46 -4.31
CA SER A 108 0.24 -3.29 -3.59
C SER A 108 -1.26 -3.08 -3.74
N ALA A 109 -1.91 -2.57 -2.69
CA ALA A 109 -3.32 -2.28 -2.68
C ALA A 109 -3.59 -0.82 -2.31
N TRP A 110 -4.41 -0.15 -3.11
CA TRP A 110 -4.99 1.15 -2.77
C TRP A 110 -6.47 0.95 -2.45
N LEU A 111 -6.82 1.02 -1.18
CA LEU A 111 -8.13 0.60 -0.68
C LEU A 111 -9.26 1.58 -1.01
N ASN A 112 -9.01 2.86 -0.81
CA ASN A 112 -9.98 3.94 -0.97
C ASN A 112 -9.28 5.30 -0.90
N ILE A 113 -10.03 6.36 -1.27
CA ILE A 113 -9.60 7.73 -1.06
C ILE A 113 -10.80 8.62 -0.72
N ALA A 114 -10.63 9.44 0.32
CA ALA A 114 -11.55 10.50 0.70
C ALA A 114 -10.74 11.74 1.11
N PRO A 115 -11.31 12.95 1.09
CA PRO A 115 -10.60 14.14 1.54
C PRO A 115 -10.09 13.98 2.97
N ASP A 116 -8.77 14.07 3.12
CA ASP A 116 -8.07 13.96 4.40
C ASP A 116 -6.72 14.69 4.30
N HIS A 117 -6.15 15.07 5.45
CA HIS A 117 -4.81 15.69 5.53
C HIS A 117 -4.58 16.89 4.59
N LEU A 118 -5.62 17.71 4.32
CA LEU A 118 -5.51 18.87 3.42
C LEU A 118 -4.70 20.03 4.02
N ASP A 119 -4.54 20.04 5.33
CA ASP A 119 -3.64 20.91 6.08
C ASP A 119 -2.16 20.62 5.76
N TRP A 120 -1.86 19.37 5.43
CA TRP A 120 -0.50 18.94 5.07
C TRP A 120 -0.25 18.99 3.55
N HIS A 121 -1.13 18.40 2.74
CA HIS A 121 -0.98 18.28 1.28
C HIS A 121 -1.38 19.51 0.48
N SER A 122 -1.92 20.55 1.12
CA SER A 122 -2.42 21.79 0.49
C SER A 122 -3.55 21.62 -0.55
N SER A 123 -3.85 20.44 -1.05
CA SER A 123 -5.01 20.13 -1.89
C SER A 123 -5.29 18.62 -1.94
N TYR A 124 -6.54 18.27 -2.28
CA TYR A 124 -6.96 16.89 -2.53
C TYR A 124 -6.15 16.25 -3.66
N GLN A 125 -5.86 17.00 -4.74
CA GLN A 125 -5.06 16.47 -5.85
C GLN A 125 -3.66 16.08 -5.41
N LYS A 126 -2.97 16.89 -4.62
CA LYS A 126 -1.65 16.53 -4.08
C LYS A 126 -1.71 15.31 -3.16
N TYR A 127 -2.75 15.18 -2.36
CA TYR A 127 -2.97 14.00 -1.53
C TYR A 127 -3.17 12.73 -2.38
N PHE A 128 -3.96 12.85 -3.46
CA PHE A 128 -4.16 11.77 -4.45
C PHE A 128 -2.83 11.41 -5.13
N ASP A 129 -2.11 12.41 -5.65
CA ASP A 129 -0.85 12.22 -6.38
C ASP A 129 0.22 11.58 -5.50
N ALA A 130 0.27 11.94 -4.21
CA ALA A 130 1.17 11.32 -3.25
C ALA A 130 0.91 9.81 -3.13
N LYS A 131 -0.35 9.38 -3.05
CA LYS A 131 -0.69 7.94 -3.01
C LYS A 131 -0.40 7.23 -4.34
N ALA A 132 -0.61 7.90 -5.47
CA ALA A 132 -0.36 7.35 -6.80
C ALA A 132 1.12 6.99 -7.02
N LYS A 133 2.06 7.63 -6.32
CA LYS A 133 3.49 7.29 -6.36
C LYS A 133 3.78 5.85 -5.97
N MET A 134 2.92 5.19 -5.20
CA MET A 134 3.07 3.77 -4.85
C MET A 134 3.18 2.88 -6.09
N TRP A 135 2.57 3.29 -7.22
CA TRP A 135 2.51 2.52 -8.47
C TRP A 135 3.43 3.05 -9.58
N ALA A 136 4.18 4.11 -9.31
CA ALA A 136 5.01 4.78 -10.33
C ALA A 136 6.12 3.88 -10.89
N ASN A 137 6.67 2.97 -10.09
CA ASN A 137 7.81 2.12 -10.46
C ASN A 137 7.45 0.65 -10.64
N CYS A 138 6.16 0.34 -10.78
CA CYS A 138 5.70 -1.04 -10.98
C CYS A 138 6.25 -1.66 -12.28
N LEU A 139 6.56 -2.94 -12.23
CA LEU A 139 6.98 -3.75 -13.37
C LEU A 139 5.84 -4.67 -13.82
N PRO A 140 5.90 -5.24 -15.04
CA PRO A 140 4.84 -6.14 -15.54
C PRO A 140 4.59 -7.39 -14.69
N ALA A 141 5.56 -7.81 -13.90
CA ALA A 141 5.42 -8.95 -12.98
C ALA A 141 4.74 -8.58 -11.64
N ASP A 142 4.61 -7.29 -11.35
CA ASP A 142 3.98 -6.83 -10.12
C ASP A 142 2.44 -6.87 -10.21
N VAL A 143 1.79 -6.77 -9.07
CA VAL A 143 0.33 -6.75 -8.96
C VAL A 143 -0.13 -5.50 -8.24
N VAL A 144 -1.07 -4.78 -8.84
CA VAL A 144 -1.75 -3.65 -8.22
C VAL A 144 -3.22 -3.98 -8.00
N VAL A 145 -3.71 -3.70 -6.81
CA VAL A 145 -5.08 -3.99 -6.39
C VAL A 145 -5.82 -2.67 -6.19
N ALA A 146 -6.93 -2.49 -6.93
CA ALA A 146 -7.69 -1.25 -6.96
C ALA A 146 -9.18 -1.47 -6.70
N PRO A 147 -9.87 -0.55 -5.98
CA PRO A 147 -11.32 -0.61 -5.81
C PRO A 147 -12.01 -0.34 -7.16
N ILE A 148 -12.87 -1.27 -7.62
CA ILE A 148 -13.54 -1.17 -8.93
C ILE A 148 -14.43 0.06 -9.02
N ASP A 149 -14.99 0.49 -7.89
CA ASP A 149 -15.94 1.61 -7.80
C ASP A 149 -15.26 2.99 -7.85
N ASP A 150 -13.93 3.08 -7.73
CA ASP A 150 -13.18 4.34 -7.85
C ASP A 150 -12.50 4.43 -9.22
N VAL A 151 -13.12 5.22 -10.11
CA VAL A 151 -12.64 5.38 -11.50
C VAL A 151 -11.25 6.03 -11.58
N ASN A 152 -10.91 6.92 -10.62
CA ASN A 152 -9.63 7.63 -10.61
C ASN A 152 -8.50 6.70 -10.15
N ILE A 153 -8.71 5.93 -9.08
CA ILE A 153 -7.74 4.92 -8.63
C ILE A 153 -7.55 3.85 -9.71
N CYS A 154 -8.65 3.37 -10.32
CA CYS A 154 -8.59 2.43 -11.43
C CYS A 154 -7.83 2.99 -12.64
N ALA A 155 -7.94 4.28 -12.93
CA ALA A 155 -7.19 4.91 -14.01
C ALA A 155 -5.67 4.89 -13.74
N VAL A 156 -5.25 5.20 -12.51
CA VAL A 156 -3.83 5.10 -12.11
C VAL A 156 -3.34 3.66 -12.18
N ALA A 157 -4.14 2.69 -11.70
CA ALA A 157 -3.79 1.28 -11.77
C ALA A 157 -3.55 0.81 -13.22
N ARG A 158 -4.45 1.17 -14.14
CA ARG A 158 -4.35 0.82 -15.57
C ARG A 158 -3.20 1.54 -16.28
N ALA A 159 -2.77 2.71 -15.79
CA ALA A 159 -1.62 3.44 -16.33
C ALA A 159 -0.28 2.85 -15.84
N SER A 160 -0.28 2.05 -14.78
CA SER A 160 0.92 1.37 -14.28
C SER A 160 1.33 0.22 -15.22
N ALA A 161 2.57 -0.22 -15.12
CA ALA A 161 3.04 -1.39 -15.88
C ALA A 161 2.55 -2.73 -15.30
N ALA A 162 1.99 -2.74 -14.08
CA ALA A 162 1.65 -3.94 -13.34
C ALA A 162 0.37 -4.63 -13.84
N ARG A 163 0.19 -5.88 -13.45
CA ARG A 163 -1.09 -6.57 -13.60
C ARG A 163 -2.11 -5.97 -12.63
N VAL A 164 -3.22 -5.49 -13.17
CA VAL A 164 -4.32 -4.92 -12.36
C VAL A 164 -5.23 -6.04 -11.89
N VAL A 165 -5.59 -5.99 -10.61
CA VAL A 165 -6.62 -6.79 -9.96
C VAL A 165 -7.60 -5.81 -9.31
N THR A 166 -8.88 -6.10 -9.39
CA THR A 166 -9.93 -5.23 -8.85
C THR A 166 -10.71 -5.91 -7.73
N PHE A 167 -11.18 -5.11 -6.79
CA PHE A 167 -12.08 -5.59 -5.73
C PHE A 167 -13.25 -4.62 -5.53
N GLY A 168 -14.34 -5.13 -5.02
CA GLY A 168 -15.51 -4.33 -4.65
C GLY A 168 -16.66 -5.17 -4.06
N ALA A 169 -17.61 -4.49 -3.41
CA ALA A 169 -18.70 -5.18 -2.74
C ALA A 169 -19.62 -5.94 -3.72
N VAL A 170 -19.78 -5.45 -4.93
CA VAL A 170 -20.74 -5.99 -5.92
C VAL A 170 -20.03 -6.50 -7.17
N ASP A 171 -18.97 -5.84 -7.60
CA ASP A 171 -18.23 -6.12 -8.83
C ASP A 171 -16.72 -6.17 -8.57
N GLY A 172 -15.94 -6.57 -9.56
CA GLY A 172 -14.50 -6.76 -9.48
C GLY A 172 -14.08 -8.22 -9.58
N ASP A 173 -12.76 -8.44 -9.66
CA ASP A 173 -12.17 -9.78 -9.64
C ASP A 173 -12.41 -10.47 -8.30
N TYR A 174 -12.33 -9.69 -7.21
CA TYR A 174 -12.72 -10.09 -5.87
C TYR A 174 -13.96 -9.32 -5.43
N ARG A 175 -15.01 -10.03 -5.02
CA ARG A 175 -16.32 -9.44 -4.69
C ARG A 175 -17.12 -10.31 -3.72
N VAL A 176 -18.24 -9.77 -3.26
CA VAL A 176 -19.23 -10.52 -2.47
C VAL A 176 -20.29 -11.11 -3.42
N VAL A 177 -20.58 -12.39 -3.28
CA VAL A 177 -21.71 -13.05 -3.96
C VAL A 177 -22.57 -13.72 -2.89
N GLY A 178 -23.77 -13.20 -2.66
CA GLY A 178 -24.62 -13.64 -1.55
C GLY A 178 -23.93 -13.39 -0.20
N ASN A 179 -23.53 -14.43 0.50
CA ASN A 179 -22.81 -14.35 1.77
C ASN A 179 -21.38 -14.92 1.68
N GLU A 180 -20.81 -14.94 0.47
CA GLU A 180 -19.47 -15.48 0.19
C GLU A 180 -18.54 -14.39 -0.31
N LEU A 181 -17.30 -14.37 0.19
CA LEU A 181 -16.19 -13.69 -0.48
C LEU A 181 -15.75 -14.56 -1.65
N CYS A 182 -15.74 -13.99 -2.84
CA CYS A 182 -15.41 -14.70 -4.07
C CYS A 182 -14.23 -14.03 -4.78
N GLY A 183 -13.39 -14.86 -5.39
CA GLY A 183 -12.33 -14.45 -6.30
C GLY A 183 -12.50 -15.11 -7.67
N PRO A 184 -11.50 -14.96 -8.58
CA PRO A 184 -11.57 -15.52 -9.94
C PRO A 184 -11.78 -17.04 -9.99
N SER A 185 -11.35 -17.76 -8.96
CA SER A 185 -11.50 -19.22 -8.86
C SER A 185 -12.77 -19.67 -8.13
N GLY A 186 -13.69 -18.75 -7.80
CA GLY A 186 -14.92 -19.05 -7.08
C GLY A 186 -14.94 -18.60 -5.61
N SER A 187 -15.75 -19.24 -4.79
CA SER A 187 -15.88 -18.91 -3.36
C SER A 187 -14.57 -19.16 -2.61
N ILE A 188 -14.16 -18.18 -1.82
CA ILE A 188 -12.99 -18.22 -0.94
C ILE A 188 -13.45 -18.58 0.47
N MET A 189 -14.48 -17.87 0.99
CA MET A 189 -14.94 -18.06 2.35
C MET A 189 -16.31 -17.44 2.60
N ASN A 190 -17.09 -18.03 3.48
CA ASN A 190 -18.35 -17.45 3.94
C ASN A 190 -18.10 -16.31 4.93
N ILE A 191 -18.75 -15.17 4.72
CA ILE A 191 -18.63 -13.96 5.55
C ILE A 191 -18.95 -14.24 7.03
N ALA A 192 -19.88 -15.15 7.31
CA ALA A 192 -20.23 -15.55 8.68
C ALA A 192 -19.06 -16.19 9.47
N ARG A 193 -17.99 -16.61 8.78
CA ARG A 193 -16.78 -17.13 9.41
C ARG A 193 -15.77 -16.04 9.78
N MET A 194 -16.00 -14.82 9.36
CA MET A 194 -15.17 -13.68 9.75
C MET A 194 -15.40 -13.35 11.23
N LYS A 195 -14.34 -13.01 11.95
CA LYS A 195 -14.44 -12.56 13.36
C LYS A 195 -15.16 -11.21 13.48
N ARG A 196 -15.09 -10.40 12.44
CA ARG A 196 -15.78 -9.12 12.28
C ARG A 196 -16.32 -9.07 10.86
N SER A 197 -17.56 -8.62 10.69
CA SER A 197 -18.25 -8.62 9.39
C SER A 197 -19.05 -7.33 9.14
N LEU A 198 -18.58 -6.21 9.70
CA LEU A 198 -19.10 -4.90 9.29
C LEU A 198 -18.75 -4.65 7.81
N PRO A 199 -19.51 -3.82 7.08
CA PRO A 199 -19.28 -3.61 5.64
C PRO A 199 -17.84 -3.32 5.28
N HIS A 200 -17.15 -2.46 6.05
CA HIS A 200 -15.73 -2.13 5.83
C HIS A 200 -14.79 -3.30 6.16
N ASP A 201 -15.11 -4.17 7.13
CA ASP A 201 -14.30 -5.37 7.42
C ASP A 201 -14.36 -6.35 6.23
N VAL A 202 -15.56 -6.49 5.64
CA VAL A 202 -15.78 -7.33 4.45
C VAL A 202 -15.00 -6.77 3.25
N THR A 203 -15.09 -5.47 3.00
CA THR A 203 -14.37 -4.82 1.90
C THR A 203 -12.85 -4.92 2.06
N ASN A 204 -12.34 -4.78 3.29
CA ASN A 204 -10.90 -4.93 3.56
C ASN A 204 -10.41 -6.38 3.43
N ALA A 205 -11.29 -7.37 3.40
CA ALA A 205 -10.97 -8.78 3.27
C ALA A 205 -11.03 -9.29 1.81
N LEU A 206 -11.58 -8.47 0.90
CA LEU A 206 -11.58 -8.73 -0.55
C LEU A 206 -10.22 -8.39 -1.16
#